data_41739fc30da2d9dee3f74f8efefb1ce6
#
_entry.id   41739fc30da2d9dee3f74f8efefb1ce6
#
_cell.length_a   1.000
_cell.length_b   1.000
_cell.length_c   1.000
_cell.angle_alpha   90.00
_cell.angle_beta   90.00
_cell.angle_gamma   90.00
#
_symmetry.space_group_name_H-M   'P 1'
#
loop_
_entity.id
_entity.type
_entity.pdbx_description
1 polymer ?
#
loop_
_entity_poly.entity_id
_entity_poly.type
_entity_poly.pdbx_seq_one_letter_code
_entity_poly.pdbx_strand_id
1 'polypeptide(L)'
;LDPAVHIRRIFDATRDVTLLIDEAHHLPERIRDMLSGSVDSAGLRKLRTVVGKAAGKKHPLYKAMTDVIRAVDNLLLPEDGSQEGTLPKLPDDFDRVCVSLADAFMDARQEHFPWEDAGGRLGDTLMPLLSFNRARQRDSADYAILWEGRRHPKITAFALDSAGYFQQATQGLSGVTCFSATLHPLPEMRLLLGGAEDDACFAMPSPFPPEHLQIRQVDVNTRYAHRSSACTEIVRQITALVTRKPGKYLVFFPSFAFLRMTAERLMLPCQVQEKQMDEAARAAFLDAYRQDGGDALSLCVLGGVFSEGIDLPGRQLDGVVVVGVGLPQVNLYQEVLRAHFERTLGDGFLYAYMLPGMQKVTQAVGRVIRTETDTGVALLLDDRYSYPAYRRLMPEHWRVTR
;
A
#
# COMPACT_ATOMS: atom_id res chain seq x y z
N LEU A 1 -14.39 10.04 -2.79
CA LEU A 1 -13.69 10.31 -1.52
C LEU A 1 -12.45 11.18 -1.67
N ASP A 2 -11.94 11.37 -2.89
CA ASP A 2 -10.82 12.28 -3.13
C ASP A 2 -11.19 13.69 -2.65
N PRO A 3 -10.40 14.34 -1.76
CA PRO A 3 -10.64 15.71 -1.31
C PRO A 3 -10.70 16.73 -2.44
N ALA A 4 -10.05 16.45 -3.58
CA ALA A 4 -10.09 17.30 -4.78
C ALA A 4 -11.39 17.11 -5.58
N VAL A 5 -12.02 15.94 -5.49
CA VAL A 5 -13.28 15.58 -6.16
C VAL A 5 -14.29 15.18 -5.09
N HIS A 6 -14.80 16.15 -4.37
CA HIS A 6 -15.77 15.90 -3.32
C HIS A 6 -17.11 15.47 -3.93
N ILE A 7 -17.75 14.41 -3.42
CA ILE A 7 -19.05 13.89 -3.85
C ILE A 7 -20.10 15.04 -3.94
N ARG A 8 -20.09 15.96 -2.99
CA ARG A 8 -20.97 17.14 -2.98
C ARG A 8 -20.76 18.12 -4.13
N ARG A 9 -19.65 18.02 -4.87
CA ARG A 9 -19.45 18.81 -6.10
C ARG A 9 -20.02 18.12 -7.34
N ILE A 10 -20.27 16.82 -7.27
CA ILE A 10 -20.80 16.02 -8.37
C ILE A 10 -22.34 15.91 -8.24
N PHE A 11 -22.86 15.87 -7.01
CA PHE A 11 -24.27 15.72 -6.73
C PHE A 11 -24.78 16.92 -5.92
N ASP A 12 -25.78 17.61 -6.45
CA ASP A 12 -26.43 18.79 -5.79
C ASP A 12 -27.17 18.42 -4.50
N ALA A 13 -27.64 17.16 -4.38
CA ALA A 13 -28.27 16.62 -3.19
C ALA A 13 -27.61 15.29 -2.80
N THR A 14 -26.95 15.26 -1.64
CA THR A 14 -26.31 14.02 -1.14
C THR A 14 -27.27 13.13 -0.34
N ARG A 15 -28.47 13.64 0.01
CA ARG A 15 -29.45 12.90 0.84
C ARG A 15 -30.00 11.65 0.17
N ASP A 16 -30.06 11.62 -1.16
CA ASP A 16 -30.59 10.50 -1.94
C ASP A 16 -29.46 9.61 -2.54
N VAL A 17 -28.22 9.78 -2.06
CA VAL A 17 -27.06 9.04 -2.56
C VAL A 17 -26.72 7.90 -1.60
N THR A 18 -26.68 6.68 -2.13
CA THR A 18 -26.09 5.52 -1.45
C THR A 18 -24.73 5.21 -2.09
N LEU A 19 -23.72 5.07 -1.25
CA LEU A 19 -22.36 4.79 -1.67
C LEU A 19 -22.06 3.29 -1.52
N LEU A 20 -21.66 2.65 -2.61
CA LEU A 20 -21.17 1.26 -2.63
C LEU A 20 -19.66 1.28 -2.89
N ILE A 21 -18.88 0.71 -1.99
CA ILE A 21 -17.42 0.69 -2.07
C ILE A 21 -16.94 -0.73 -2.16
N ASP A 22 -16.49 -1.10 -3.35
CA ASP A 22 -15.81 -2.38 -3.58
C ASP A 22 -14.34 -2.31 -3.20
N GLU A 23 -13.76 -3.46 -2.87
CA GLU A 23 -12.39 -3.60 -2.37
C GLU A 23 -12.08 -2.64 -1.21
N ALA A 24 -13.07 -2.49 -0.31
CA ALA A 24 -13.03 -1.51 0.77
C ALA A 24 -11.88 -1.73 1.77
N HIS A 25 -11.24 -2.90 1.76
CA HIS A 25 -10.05 -3.17 2.58
C HIS A 25 -8.86 -2.25 2.23
N HIS A 26 -8.81 -1.70 1.01
CA HIS A 26 -7.80 -0.71 0.62
C HIS A 26 -8.14 0.73 1.04
N LEU A 27 -9.38 0.97 1.43
CA LEU A 27 -9.88 2.32 1.67
C LEU A 27 -9.08 3.09 2.75
N PRO A 28 -8.71 2.49 3.89
CA PRO A 28 -7.93 3.18 4.91
C PRO A 28 -6.56 3.67 4.40
N GLU A 29 -5.85 2.87 3.63
CA GLU A 29 -4.56 3.24 3.04
C GLU A 29 -4.74 4.35 1.99
N ARG A 30 -5.67 4.19 1.06
CA ARG A 30 -5.97 5.18 0.02
C ARG A 30 -6.38 6.54 0.60
N ILE A 31 -7.17 6.54 1.67
CA ILE A 31 -7.54 7.79 2.35
C ILE A 31 -6.31 8.45 2.97
N ARG A 32 -5.46 7.70 3.66
CA ARG A 32 -4.21 8.25 4.22
C ARG A 32 -3.32 8.84 3.14
N ASP A 33 -3.14 8.14 2.02
CA ASP A 33 -2.34 8.63 0.90
C ASP A 33 -2.89 9.93 0.31
N MET A 34 -4.22 10.02 0.13
CA MET A 34 -4.87 11.23 -0.38
C MET A 34 -4.78 12.42 0.59
N LEU A 35 -4.81 12.15 1.89
CA LEU A 35 -4.77 13.18 2.92
C LEU A 35 -3.34 13.59 3.28
N SER A 36 -2.36 12.77 2.97
CA SER A 36 -0.94 13.07 3.21
C SER A 36 -0.40 13.99 2.13
N GLY A 37 0.56 14.81 2.51
CA GLY A 37 1.24 15.68 1.57
C GLY A 37 2.66 15.96 1.99
N SER A 38 3.49 16.45 1.07
CA SER A 38 4.90 16.65 1.37
C SER A 38 5.52 17.87 0.69
N VAL A 39 6.57 18.37 1.31
CA VAL A 39 7.47 19.41 0.81
C VAL A 39 8.84 18.77 0.59
N ASP A 40 9.19 18.52 -0.66
CA ASP A 40 10.50 17.98 -1.04
C ASP A 40 11.50 19.09 -1.39
N SER A 41 12.43 19.40 -0.48
CA SER A 41 13.40 20.45 -0.72
C SER A 41 14.38 20.12 -1.85
N ALA A 42 14.69 18.85 -2.08
CA ALA A 42 15.56 18.45 -3.19
C ALA A 42 14.87 18.66 -4.55
N GLY A 43 13.60 18.29 -4.66
CA GLY A 43 12.78 18.55 -5.84
C GLY A 43 12.60 20.03 -6.09
N LEU A 44 12.27 20.83 -5.05
CA LEU A 44 12.14 22.28 -5.13
C LEU A 44 13.42 22.96 -5.62
N ARG A 45 14.60 22.53 -5.19
CA ARG A 45 15.90 23.09 -5.65
C ARG A 45 16.11 22.85 -7.15
N LYS A 46 15.76 21.66 -7.63
CA LYS A 46 15.85 21.33 -9.05
C LYS A 46 14.89 22.19 -9.87
N LEU A 47 13.62 22.27 -9.44
CA LEU A 47 12.60 23.06 -10.11
C LEU A 47 12.93 24.57 -10.07
N ARG A 48 13.42 25.10 -8.94
CA ARG A 48 13.86 26.50 -8.82
C ARG A 48 14.95 26.83 -9.84
N THR A 49 15.88 25.92 -10.11
CA THR A 49 16.93 26.13 -11.11
C THR A 49 16.34 26.31 -12.51
N VAL A 50 15.32 25.49 -12.85
CA VAL A 50 14.60 25.60 -14.12
C VAL A 50 13.86 26.96 -14.21
N VAL A 51 13.07 27.29 -13.19
CA VAL A 51 12.34 28.56 -13.11
C VAL A 51 13.30 29.79 -13.24
N GLY A 52 14.46 29.70 -12.58
CA GLY A 52 15.46 30.76 -12.64
C GLY A 52 16.07 30.97 -14.04
N LYS A 53 16.15 29.88 -14.85
CA LYS A 53 16.59 29.99 -16.25
C LYS A 53 15.49 30.53 -17.17
N ALA A 54 14.24 30.07 -16.98
CA ALA A 54 13.11 30.43 -17.83
C ALA A 54 12.55 31.82 -17.57
N ALA A 55 12.41 32.25 -16.30
CA ALA A 55 11.77 33.53 -15.93
C ALA A 55 12.65 34.44 -15.09
N GLY A 56 13.84 34.00 -14.76
CA GLY A 56 14.79 34.78 -13.96
C GLY A 56 14.55 34.71 -12.45
N LYS A 57 15.58 35.09 -11.67
CA LYS A 57 15.58 35.00 -10.20
C LYS A 57 14.67 36.03 -9.50
N LYS A 58 14.14 37.01 -10.23
CA LYS A 58 13.22 38.03 -9.71
C LYS A 58 11.75 37.55 -9.75
N HIS A 59 11.45 36.49 -10.49
CA HIS A 59 10.11 35.95 -10.62
C HIS A 59 9.52 35.54 -9.24
N PRO A 60 8.23 35.82 -8.95
CA PRO A 60 7.59 35.53 -7.67
C PRO A 60 7.73 34.05 -7.27
N LEU A 61 7.50 33.13 -8.20
CA LEU A 61 7.64 31.68 -7.98
C LEU A 61 9.07 31.30 -7.56
N TYR A 62 10.11 31.89 -8.17
CA TYR A 62 11.49 31.62 -7.77
C TYR A 62 11.77 32.04 -6.31
N LYS A 63 11.23 33.23 -5.91
CA LYS A 63 11.36 33.70 -4.54
C LYS A 63 10.63 32.85 -3.56
N ALA A 64 9.36 32.48 -3.82
CA ALA A 64 8.57 31.64 -2.98
C ALA A 64 9.22 30.24 -2.78
N MET A 65 9.75 29.63 -3.85
CA MET A 65 10.54 28.40 -3.73
C MET A 65 11.78 28.58 -2.83
N THR A 66 12.45 29.73 -2.94
CA THR A 66 13.63 30.02 -2.12
C THR A 66 13.28 30.16 -0.64
N ASP A 67 12.12 30.73 -0.33
CA ASP A 67 11.67 30.93 1.04
C ASP A 67 11.28 29.60 1.68
N VAL A 68 10.57 28.72 0.96
CA VAL A 68 10.27 27.35 1.45
C VAL A 68 11.55 26.55 1.64
N ILE A 69 12.48 26.57 0.68
CA ILE A 69 13.76 25.86 0.81
C ILE A 69 14.52 26.35 2.05
N ARG A 70 14.55 27.67 2.29
CA ARG A 70 15.19 28.23 3.49
C ARG A 70 14.48 27.80 4.77
N ALA A 71 13.15 27.79 4.77
CA ALA A 71 12.36 27.32 5.92
C ALA A 71 12.65 25.86 6.26
N VAL A 72 12.77 25.00 5.23
CA VAL A 72 13.14 23.59 5.41
C VAL A 72 14.60 23.43 5.91
N ASP A 73 15.54 24.19 5.35
CA ASP A 73 16.95 24.13 5.75
C ASP A 73 17.19 24.62 7.20
N ASN A 74 16.33 25.48 7.70
CA ASN A 74 16.40 26.01 9.06
C ASN A 74 15.69 25.11 10.09
N LEU A 75 15.11 23.99 9.69
CA LEU A 75 14.50 23.05 10.63
C LEU A 75 15.57 22.42 11.54
N LEU A 76 15.31 22.48 12.83
CA LEU A 76 16.13 21.80 13.83
C LEU A 76 15.83 20.30 13.82
N LEU A 77 16.63 19.55 13.07
CA LEU A 77 16.55 18.08 13.05
C LEU A 77 17.37 17.49 14.21
N PRO A 78 16.94 16.34 14.79
CA PRO A 78 17.68 15.70 15.87
C PRO A 78 19.14 15.41 15.50
N GLU A 79 20.09 15.68 16.40
CA GLU A 79 21.54 15.49 16.16
C GLU A 79 22.04 14.05 16.45
N ASP A 80 21.13 13.09 16.54
CA ASP A 80 21.39 11.68 16.87
C ASP A 80 21.94 10.83 15.72
N GLY A 81 22.22 11.45 14.57
CA GLY A 81 22.71 10.73 13.38
C GLY A 81 21.62 10.07 12.53
N SER A 82 20.34 10.08 12.95
CA SER A 82 19.23 9.52 12.19
C SER A 82 19.10 10.18 10.82
N GLN A 83 18.60 9.46 9.82
CA GLN A 83 18.34 9.97 8.47
C GLN A 83 16.87 10.26 8.23
N GLU A 84 16.00 9.89 9.16
CA GLU A 84 14.56 10.08 9.15
C GLU A 84 14.03 10.12 10.58
N GLY A 85 12.85 10.69 10.77
CA GLY A 85 12.21 10.76 12.07
C GLY A 85 10.95 11.60 12.07
N THR A 86 10.44 11.85 13.29
CA THR A 86 9.26 12.69 13.51
C THR A 86 9.66 14.04 14.08
N LEU A 87 8.89 15.07 13.77
CA LEU A 87 9.00 16.40 14.38
C LEU A 87 7.75 16.67 15.21
N PRO A 88 7.89 17.16 16.46
CA PRO A 88 6.74 17.46 17.31
C PRO A 88 5.94 18.66 16.79
N LYS A 89 6.60 19.61 16.15
CA LYS A 89 6.00 20.84 15.60
C LYS A 89 6.89 21.42 14.50
N LEU A 90 6.27 22.07 13.51
CA LEU A 90 6.95 22.94 12.56
C LEU A 90 6.96 24.39 13.07
N PRO A 91 7.92 25.23 12.64
CA PRO A 91 7.91 26.67 12.92
C PRO A 91 6.59 27.32 12.49
N ASP A 92 6.14 28.35 13.23
CA ASP A 92 4.83 28.98 13.02
C ASP A 92 4.70 29.67 11.63
N ASP A 93 5.82 30.04 11.02
CA ASP A 93 5.85 30.66 9.68
C ASP A 93 5.95 29.63 8.53
N PHE A 94 6.18 28.36 8.83
CA PHE A 94 6.38 27.32 7.82
C PHE A 94 5.15 27.14 6.92
N ASP A 95 3.97 27.11 7.51
CA ASP A 95 2.72 26.96 6.77
C ASP A 95 2.48 28.17 5.85
N ARG A 96 2.78 29.37 6.33
CA ARG A 96 2.64 30.59 5.53
C ARG A 96 3.50 30.58 4.26
N VAL A 97 4.77 30.17 4.35
CA VAL A 97 5.64 30.11 3.17
C VAL A 97 5.21 29.01 2.20
N CYS A 98 4.67 27.90 2.70
CA CYS A 98 4.12 26.83 1.87
C CYS A 98 2.83 27.25 1.14
N VAL A 99 1.94 27.99 1.77
CA VAL A 99 0.76 28.59 1.13
C VAL A 99 1.19 29.61 0.07
N SER A 100 2.10 30.53 0.41
CA SER A 100 2.63 31.52 -0.57
C SER A 100 3.27 30.85 -1.79
N LEU A 101 3.92 29.70 -1.62
CA LEU A 101 4.45 28.93 -2.75
C LEU A 101 3.33 28.34 -3.61
N ALA A 102 2.28 27.82 -3.00
CA ALA A 102 1.13 27.28 -3.73
C ALA A 102 0.44 28.39 -4.56
N ASP A 103 0.23 29.57 -3.97
CA ASP A 103 -0.33 30.73 -4.66
C ASP A 103 0.55 31.15 -5.85
N ALA A 104 1.87 31.28 -5.64
CA ALA A 104 2.80 31.60 -6.72
C ALA A 104 2.82 30.56 -7.85
N PHE A 105 2.56 29.29 -7.57
CA PHE A 105 2.37 28.26 -8.60
C PHE A 105 1.08 28.49 -9.40
N MET A 106 -0.01 28.83 -8.71
CA MET A 106 -1.30 29.07 -9.36
C MET A 106 -1.24 30.31 -10.25
N ASP A 107 -0.60 31.40 -9.80
CA ASP A 107 -0.40 32.62 -10.59
C ASP A 107 0.45 32.35 -11.84
N ALA A 108 1.58 31.66 -11.67
CA ALA A 108 2.46 31.29 -12.78
C ALA A 108 1.75 30.41 -13.82
N ARG A 109 0.79 29.57 -13.39
CA ARG A 109 -0.03 28.78 -14.30
C ARG A 109 -0.97 29.65 -15.14
N GLN A 110 -1.52 30.71 -14.58
CA GLN A 110 -2.38 31.66 -15.29
C GLN A 110 -1.59 32.53 -16.27
N GLU A 111 -0.33 32.88 -15.95
CA GLU A 111 0.57 33.71 -16.76
C GLU A 111 1.16 32.94 -17.97
N HIS A 112 0.73 31.76 -18.32
CA HIS A 112 1.28 30.91 -19.40
C HIS A 112 2.80 30.73 -19.29
N PHE A 113 3.27 30.49 -18.06
CA PHE A 113 4.66 30.18 -17.82
C PHE A 113 5.11 28.97 -18.69
N PRO A 114 6.33 28.95 -19.26
CA PRO A 114 6.83 27.91 -20.15
C PRO A 114 7.15 26.61 -19.38
N TRP A 115 6.11 25.87 -18.99
CA TRP A 115 6.22 24.63 -18.19
C TRP A 115 6.83 23.46 -18.98
N GLU A 116 6.82 23.52 -20.30
CA GLU A 116 7.40 22.48 -21.17
C GLU A 116 8.89 22.29 -20.91
N ASP A 117 9.61 23.37 -20.62
CA ASP A 117 11.01 23.36 -20.22
C ASP A 117 11.25 22.81 -18.81
N ALA A 118 10.20 22.74 -17.99
CA ALA A 118 10.26 22.20 -16.63
C ALA A 118 10.09 20.68 -16.57
N GLY A 119 9.83 20.00 -17.72
CA GLY A 119 9.89 18.56 -17.85
C GLY A 119 8.92 17.77 -16.96
N GLY A 120 7.67 18.18 -16.85
CA GLY A 120 6.63 17.47 -16.12
C GLY A 120 6.76 17.49 -14.58
N ARG A 121 7.84 18.03 -14.04
CA ARG A 121 8.16 18.07 -12.60
C ARG A 121 7.27 18.99 -11.76
N LEU A 122 6.44 19.79 -12.39
CA LEU A 122 5.51 20.69 -11.72
C LEU A 122 4.45 19.89 -10.92
N GLY A 123 3.82 18.89 -11.54
CA GLY A 123 2.81 18.04 -10.90
C GLY A 123 3.39 17.30 -9.70
N ASP A 124 4.61 16.78 -9.84
CA ASP A 124 5.31 16.04 -8.79
C ASP A 124 5.64 16.90 -7.56
N THR A 125 5.67 18.23 -7.70
CA THR A 125 5.98 19.15 -6.61
C THR A 125 4.73 19.86 -6.11
N LEU A 126 3.87 20.34 -7.00
CA LEU A 126 2.70 21.15 -6.66
C LEU A 126 1.62 20.32 -5.96
N MET A 127 1.29 19.13 -6.48
CA MET A 127 0.21 18.32 -5.89
C MET A 127 0.55 17.86 -4.46
N PRO A 128 1.75 17.35 -4.17
CA PRO A 128 2.15 17.04 -2.79
C PRO A 128 2.15 18.28 -1.87
N LEU A 129 2.56 19.46 -2.36
CA LEU A 129 2.52 20.70 -1.60
C LEU A 129 1.08 21.13 -1.27
N LEU A 130 0.17 21.07 -2.24
CA LEU A 130 -1.25 21.40 -2.00
C LEU A 130 -1.89 20.44 -1.00
N SER A 131 -1.53 19.15 -1.06
CA SER A 131 -1.97 18.16 -0.08
C SER A 131 -1.36 18.43 1.30
N PHE A 132 -0.08 18.82 1.36
CA PHE A 132 0.57 19.24 2.60
C PHE A 132 -0.17 20.42 3.26
N ASN A 133 -0.44 21.49 2.49
CA ASN A 133 -1.16 22.65 3.00
C ASN A 133 -2.57 22.29 3.51
N ARG A 134 -3.27 21.38 2.82
CA ARG A 134 -4.59 20.87 3.28
C ARG A 134 -4.48 20.03 4.56
N ALA A 135 -3.47 19.17 4.65
CA ALA A 135 -3.23 18.37 5.86
C ALA A 135 -2.98 19.27 7.07
N ARG A 136 -2.20 20.36 6.89
CA ARG A 136 -1.86 21.31 7.96
C ARG A 136 -3.03 22.15 8.46
N GLN A 137 -4.14 22.21 7.73
CA GLN A 137 -5.39 22.88 8.16
C GLN A 137 -6.27 22.01 9.06
N ARG A 138 -5.87 20.73 9.27
CA ARG A 138 -6.58 19.79 10.13
C ARG A 138 -6.06 19.81 11.55
N ASP A 139 -6.74 19.10 12.45
CA ASP A 139 -6.27 18.92 13.81
C ASP A 139 -4.89 18.23 13.81
N SER A 140 -4.00 18.70 14.68
CA SER A 140 -2.65 18.13 14.83
C SER A 140 -2.65 16.67 15.29
N ALA A 141 -3.74 16.19 15.89
CA ALA A 141 -3.90 14.79 16.26
C ALA A 141 -4.12 13.85 15.08
N ASP A 142 -4.58 14.39 13.93
CA ASP A 142 -4.94 13.60 12.74
C ASP A 142 -3.75 13.28 11.84
N TYR A 143 -2.59 13.85 12.10
CA TYR A 143 -1.38 13.62 11.29
C TYR A 143 -0.09 13.69 12.11
N ALA A 144 0.96 13.07 11.57
CA ALA A 144 2.34 13.20 12.07
C ALA A 144 3.19 13.99 11.09
N ILE A 145 4.12 14.81 11.61
CA ILE A 145 5.13 15.45 10.79
C ILE A 145 6.36 14.56 10.72
N LEU A 146 6.68 14.08 9.54
CA LEU A 146 7.83 13.23 9.26
C LEU A 146 8.87 14.00 8.48
N TRP A 147 10.13 13.65 8.68
CA TRP A 147 11.25 14.14 7.88
C TRP A 147 12.13 13.01 7.41
N GLU A 148 12.64 13.11 6.18
CA GLU A 148 13.52 12.13 5.54
C GLU A 148 14.67 12.87 4.84
N GLY A 149 15.90 12.41 5.05
CA GLY A 149 17.12 13.01 4.48
C GLY A 149 17.60 14.26 5.21
N ARG A 150 18.87 14.27 5.64
CA ARG A 150 19.43 15.42 6.40
C ARG A 150 19.83 16.60 5.54
N ARG A 151 20.45 16.34 4.40
CA ARG A 151 21.02 17.42 3.56
C ARG A 151 19.96 18.24 2.84
N HIS A 152 18.92 17.57 2.37
CA HIS A 152 17.79 18.17 1.66
C HIS A 152 16.51 17.48 2.13
N PRO A 153 16.00 17.85 3.30
CA PRO A 153 14.88 17.13 3.89
C PRO A 153 13.62 17.18 3.04
N LYS A 154 12.92 16.05 3.02
CA LYS A 154 11.52 15.97 2.63
C LYS A 154 10.70 15.97 3.92
N ILE A 155 9.78 16.92 4.03
CA ILE A 155 8.86 17.04 5.16
C ILE A 155 7.50 16.53 4.71
N THR A 156 6.96 15.58 5.44
CA THR A 156 5.66 14.98 5.13
C THR A 156 4.69 15.21 6.29
N ALA A 157 3.52 15.78 6.00
CA ALA A 157 2.36 15.71 6.87
C ALA A 157 1.63 14.40 6.55
N PHE A 158 1.84 13.40 7.37
CA PHE A 158 1.35 12.04 7.15
C PHE A 158 0.05 11.83 7.93
N ALA A 159 -1.04 11.58 7.22
CA ALA A 159 -2.35 11.37 7.81
C ALA A 159 -2.40 10.06 8.60
N LEU A 160 -2.97 10.10 9.80
CA LEU A 160 -3.10 8.97 10.72
C LEU A 160 -4.52 8.45 10.75
N ASP A 161 -5.50 9.33 10.92
CA ASP A 161 -6.92 8.99 11.05
C ASP A 161 -7.63 9.00 9.69
N SER A 162 -7.70 7.81 9.07
CA SER A 162 -8.53 7.60 7.88
C SER A 162 -10.00 7.37 8.22
N ALA A 163 -10.29 6.82 9.38
CA ALA A 163 -11.63 6.45 9.82
C ALA A 163 -12.48 7.69 10.09
N GLY A 164 -11.98 8.64 10.88
CA GLY A 164 -12.69 9.90 11.16
C GLY A 164 -12.91 10.72 9.90
N TYR A 165 -11.93 10.74 8.98
CA TYR A 165 -12.14 11.38 7.68
C TYR A 165 -13.26 10.72 6.87
N PHE A 166 -13.28 9.39 6.81
CA PHE A 166 -14.31 8.66 6.05
C PHE A 166 -15.69 8.92 6.62
N GLN A 167 -15.87 8.88 7.94
CA GLN A 167 -17.11 9.25 8.62
C GLN A 167 -17.57 10.66 8.23
N GLN A 168 -16.67 11.64 8.32
CA GLN A 168 -16.97 13.03 7.96
C GLN A 168 -17.36 13.18 6.48
N ALA A 169 -16.63 12.51 5.58
CA ALA A 169 -16.86 12.61 4.14
C ALA A 169 -18.18 11.97 3.71
N THR A 170 -18.66 10.97 4.44
CA THR A 170 -19.88 10.23 4.15
C THR A 170 -21.08 10.73 4.96
N GLN A 171 -20.89 11.70 5.86
CA GLN A 171 -21.96 12.27 6.64
C GLN A 171 -23.06 12.89 5.77
N GLY A 172 -24.31 12.48 6.02
CA GLY A 172 -25.49 12.97 5.30
C GLY A 172 -25.80 12.21 4.01
N LEU A 173 -25.07 11.15 3.68
CA LEU A 173 -25.48 10.18 2.66
C LEU A 173 -26.65 9.32 3.17
N SER A 174 -27.49 8.79 2.26
CA SER A 174 -28.59 7.87 2.61
C SER A 174 -28.08 6.52 3.11
N GLY A 175 -26.93 6.09 2.66
CA GLY A 175 -26.30 4.85 3.09
C GLY A 175 -24.89 4.70 2.55
N VAL A 176 -24.08 3.90 3.25
CA VAL A 176 -22.74 3.51 2.83
C VAL A 176 -22.59 2.03 3.05
N THR A 177 -22.19 1.31 2.00
CA THR A 177 -21.88 -0.12 2.07
C THR A 177 -20.47 -0.36 1.61
N CYS A 178 -19.64 -0.87 2.52
CA CYS A 178 -18.26 -1.29 2.25
C CYS A 178 -18.23 -2.81 2.10
N PHE A 179 -17.69 -3.31 1.00
CA PHE A 179 -17.59 -4.76 0.78
C PHE A 179 -16.26 -5.14 0.13
N SER A 180 -15.83 -6.35 0.40
CA SER A 180 -14.65 -6.97 -0.22
C SER A 180 -14.61 -8.45 0.15
N ALA A 181 -13.94 -9.25 -0.67
CA ALA A 181 -13.64 -10.65 -0.36
C ALA A 181 -12.67 -10.82 0.84
N THR A 182 -11.98 -9.77 1.24
CA THR A 182 -10.94 -9.79 2.29
C THR A 182 -11.19 -8.83 3.45
N LEU A 183 -12.46 -8.45 3.70
CA LEU A 183 -12.87 -7.67 4.89
C LEU A 183 -12.96 -8.57 6.14
N HIS A 184 -11.91 -9.31 6.42
CA HIS A 184 -11.83 -10.20 7.58
C HIS A 184 -10.60 -9.88 8.43
N PRO A 185 -10.70 -9.88 9.79
CA PRO A 185 -11.91 -10.03 10.61
C PRO A 185 -12.81 -8.77 10.58
N LEU A 186 -14.12 -8.98 10.59
CA LEU A 186 -15.09 -7.88 10.46
C LEU A 186 -15.02 -6.83 11.60
N PRO A 187 -14.83 -7.19 12.89
CA PRO A 187 -14.75 -6.21 13.96
C PRO A 187 -13.60 -5.21 13.76
N GLU A 188 -12.40 -5.72 13.45
CA GLU A 188 -11.21 -4.90 13.22
C GLU A 188 -11.34 -4.05 11.96
N MET A 189 -11.89 -4.61 10.89
CA MET A 189 -12.11 -3.88 9.64
C MET A 189 -13.17 -2.80 9.79
N ARG A 190 -14.23 -3.03 10.57
CA ARG A 190 -15.24 -2.02 10.91
C ARG A 190 -14.58 -0.82 11.59
N LEU A 191 -13.71 -1.03 12.58
CA LEU A 191 -12.99 0.05 13.25
C LEU A 191 -12.10 0.85 12.30
N LEU A 192 -11.33 0.17 11.44
CA LEU A 192 -10.47 0.82 10.44
C LEU A 192 -11.25 1.64 9.41
N LEU A 193 -12.49 1.23 9.11
CA LEU A 193 -13.40 1.92 8.20
C LEU A 193 -14.26 2.97 8.92
N GLY A 194 -14.07 3.17 10.22
CA GLY A 194 -14.84 4.15 10.98
C GLY A 194 -16.30 3.75 11.22
N GLY A 195 -16.61 2.47 11.15
CA GLY A 195 -17.95 1.97 11.45
C GLY A 195 -18.28 2.06 12.93
N ALA A 196 -19.55 2.37 13.25
CA ALA A 196 -20.09 2.38 14.59
C ALA A 196 -20.33 0.95 15.11
N GLU A 197 -20.54 0.82 16.42
CA GLU A 197 -20.74 -0.51 17.04
C GLU A 197 -22.04 -1.19 16.56
N ASP A 198 -23.04 -0.40 16.25
CA ASP A 198 -24.36 -0.84 15.76
C ASP A 198 -24.46 -0.94 14.25
N ASP A 199 -23.41 -0.62 13.49
CA ASP A 199 -23.38 -0.83 12.05
C ASP A 199 -23.48 -2.32 11.71
N ALA A 200 -24.34 -2.63 10.74
CA ALA A 200 -24.58 -3.99 10.29
C ALA A 200 -23.35 -4.56 9.59
N CYS A 201 -22.89 -5.72 10.06
CA CYS A 201 -21.78 -6.46 9.48
C CYS A 201 -22.27 -7.86 9.05
N PHE A 202 -22.00 -8.21 7.79
CA PHE A 202 -22.41 -9.48 7.23
C PHE A 202 -21.21 -10.22 6.62
N ALA A 203 -21.01 -11.48 7.00
CA ALA A 203 -20.10 -12.39 6.32
C ALA A 203 -20.93 -13.38 5.47
N MET A 204 -20.68 -13.37 4.17
CA MET A 204 -21.24 -14.37 3.27
C MET A 204 -20.36 -15.60 3.26
N PRO A 205 -20.92 -16.81 3.35
CA PRO A 205 -20.13 -18.02 3.20
C PRO A 205 -19.52 -18.07 1.80
N SER A 206 -18.35 -18.72 1.68
CA SER A 206 -17.75 -18.96 0.36
C SER A 206 -18.73 -19.79 -0.50
N PRO A 207 -18.98 -19.39 -1.75
CA PRO A 207 -19.80 -20.18 -2.66
C PRO A 207 -19.10 -21.46 -3.14
N PHE A 208 -17.80 -21.57 -2.88
CA PHE A 208 -16.97 -22.69 -3.35
C PHE A 208 -16.87 -23.77 -2.26
N PRO A 209 -16.95 -25.07 -2.64
CA PRO A 209 -16.75 -26.17 -1.70
C PRO A 209 -15.37 -26.08 -1.04
N PRO A 210 -15.27 -26.18 0.31
CA PRO A 210 -13.98 -26.07 1.00
C PRO A 210 -12.94 -27.12 0.59
N GLU A 211 -13.37 -28.28 0.10
CA GLU A 211 -12.52 -29.37 -0.40
C GLU A 211 -11.84 -29.06 -1.73
N HIS A 212 -12.31 -28.06 -2.47
CA HIS A 212 -11.71 -27.64 -3.71
C HIS A 212 -10.38 -26.90 -3.50
N LEU A 213 -10.17 -26.30 -2.34
CA LEU A 213 -8.94 -25.64 -1.97
C LEU A 213 -8.21 -26.39 -0.86
N GLN A 214 -7.13 -27.08 -1.21
CA GLN A 214 -6.28 -27.77 -0.24
C GLN A 214 -5.24 -26.79 0.30
N ILE A 215 -5.34 -26.41 1.56
CA ILE A 215 -4.38 -25.50 2.19
C ILE A 215 -3.47 -26.31 3.11
N ARG A 216 -2.17 -26.28 2.84
CA ARG A 216 -1.15 -26.91 3.67
C ARG A 216 -0.21 -25.84 4.25
N GLN A 217 0.06 -25.95 5.53
CA GLN A 217 1.08 -25.15 6.22
C GLN A 217 2.34 -25.98 6.43
N VAL A 218 3.50 -25.33 6.31
CA VAL A 218 4.79 -25.88 6.71
C VAL A 218 5.53 -24.85 7.56
N ASP A 219 6.01 -25.28 8.72
CA ASP A 219 6.70 -24.45 9.67
C ASP A 219 8.13 -24.13 9.14
N VAL A 220 8.30 -22.92 8.59
CA VAL A 220 9.57 -22.39 8.11
C VAL A 220 9.81 -21.03 8.78
N ASN A 221 10.99 -20.81 9.31
CA ASN A 221 11.31 -19.51 9.88
C ASN A 221 11.74 -18.53 8.79
N THR A 222 10.80 -17.72 8.30
CA THR A 222 11.02 -16.74 7.22
C THR A 222 11.41 -15.34 7.71
N ARG A 223 11.65 -15.17 9.03
CA ARG A 223 12.08 -13.89 9.61
C ARG A 223 13.39 -13.43 8.99
N TYR A 224 13.59 -12.11 8.90
CA TYR A 224 14.68 -11.50 8.16
C TYR A 224 16.05 -12.15 8.43
N ALA A 225 16.40 -12.37 9.70
CA ALA A 225 17.68 -12.98 10.12
C ALA A 225 17.85 -14.45 9.67
N HIS A 226 16.76 -15.15 9.35
CA HIS A 226 16.75 -16.58 9.03
C HIS A 226 16.47 -16.87 7.54
N ARG A 227 16.30 -15.86 6.71
CA ARG A 227 15.90 -16.04 5.29
C ARG A 227 16.89 -16.89 4.51
N SER A 228 18.20 -16.72 4.73
CA SER A 228 19.22 -17.50 4.01
C SER A 228 19.13 -19.00 4.33
N SER A 229 18.94 -19.36 5.60
CA SER A 229 18.78 -20.76 6.01
C SER A 229 17.40 -21.34 5.59
N ALA A 230 16.37 -20.51 5.58
CA ALA A 230 15.04 -20.90 5.15
C ALA A 230 14.94 -21.26 3.66
N CYS A 231 15.79 -20.67 2.80
CA CYS A 231 15.77 -20.92 1.36
C CYS A 231 15.84 -22.41 0.99
N THR A 232 16.65 -23.19 1.67
CA THR A 232 16.80 -24.63 1.39
C THR A 232 15.49 -25.37 1.57
N GLU A 233 14.79 -25.10 2.67
CA GLU A 233 13.51 -25.74 2.95
C GLU A 233 12.41 -25.23 1.99
N ILE A 234 12.40 -23.91 1.71
CA ILE A 234 11.47 -23.31 0.74
C ILE A 234 11.63 -23.94 -0.64
N VAL A 235 12.86 -24.05 -1.15
CA VAL A 235 13.16 -24.68 -2.44
C VAL A 235 12.71 -26.15 -2.42
N ARG A 236 12.98 -26.89 -1.35
CA ARG A 236 12.54 -28.29 -1.19
C ARG A 236 11.01 -28.41 -1.28
N GLN A 237 10.27 -27.54 -0.60
CA GLN A 237 8.80 -27.57 -0.59
C GLN A 237 8.21 -27.19 -1.96
N ILE A 238 8.75 -26.16 -2.63
CA ILE A 238 8.33 -25.77 -3.98
C ILE A 238 8.57 -26.94 -4.96
N THR A 239 9.79 -27.49 -4.94
CA THR A 239 10.17 -28.61 -5.83
C THR A 239 9.27 -29.82 -5.58
N ALA A 240 9.04 -30.21 -4.33
CA ALA A 240 8.18 -31.33 -3.99
C ALA A 240 6.74 -31.12 -4.46
N LEU A 241 6.18 -29.92 -4.32
CA LEU A 241 4.84 -29.58 -4.77
C LEU A 241 4.70 -29.71 -6.28
N VAL A 242 5.57 -29.02 -7.04
CA VAL A 242 5.53 -28.96 -8.51
C VAL A 242 5.81 -30.34 -9.14
N THR A 243 6.74 -31.10 -8.57
CA THR A 243 7.03 -32.45 -9.06
C THR A 243 5.90 -33.46 -8.81
N ARG A 244 5.24 -33.33 -7.64
CA ARG A 244 4.13 -34.23 -7.28
C ARG A 244 2.85 -33.92 -8.05
N LYS A 245 2.59 -32.66 -8.31
CA LYS A 245 1.43 -32.18 -9.07
C LYS A 245 1.92 -31.15 -10.08
N PRO A 246 2.35 -31.59 -11.28
CA PRO A 246 2.69 -30.65 -12.36
C PRO A 246 1.50 -29.73 -12.68
N GLY A 247 1.79 -28.49 -13.07
CA GLY A 247 0.76 -27.49 -13.34
C GLY A 247 1.30 -26.05 -13.22
N LYS A 248 0.41 -25.11 -13.02
CA LYS A 248 0.70 -23.68 -13.01
C LYS A 248 0.70 -23.11 -11.58
N TYR A 249 1.84 -22.59 -11.17
CA TYR A 249 2.07 -22.14 -9.79
C TYR A 249 2.64 -20.71 -9.72
N LEU A 250 2.07 -19.90 -8.83
CA LEU A 250 2.65 -18.63 -8.40
C LEU A 250 3.25 -18.78 -6.99
N VAL A 251 4.47 -18.32 -6.82
CA VAL A 251 5.16 -18.33 -5.52
C VAL A 251 5.36 -16.88 -5.09
N PHE A 252 4.75 -16.48 -3.98
CA PHE A 252 4.79 -15.13 -3.47
C PHE A 252 5.78 -14.97 -2.33
N PHE A 253 6.65 -13.97 -2.45
CA PHE A 253 7.67 -13.61 -1.46
C PHE A 253 7.42 -12.25 -0.85
N PRO A 254 7.84 -11.99 0.40
CA PRO A 254 7.66 -10.69 1.04
C PRO A 254 8.59 -9.59 0.51
N SER A 255 9.56 -9.92 -0.34
CA SER A 255 10.48 -8.95 -0.95
C SER A 255 11.25 -9.51 -2.14
N PHE A 256 11.68 -8.64 -3.05
CA PHE A 256 12.54 -9.00 -4.18
C PHE A 256 13.89 -9.62 -3.75
N ALA A 257 14.46 -9.18 -2.63
CA ALA A 257 15.71 -9.74 -2.13
C ALA A 257 15.55 -11.22 -1.73
N PHE A 258 14.47 -11.57 -1.02
CA PHE A 258 14.21 -12.96 -0.62
C PHE A 258 13.81 -13.84 -1.82
N LEU A 259 13.02 -13.27 -2.73
CA LEU A 259 12.68 -13.92 -4.01
C LEU A 259 13.93 -14.31 -4.78
N ARG A 260 14.86 -13.36 -5.03
CA ARG A 260 16.11 -13.62 -5.77
C ARG A 260 16.98 -14.65 -5.08
N MET A 261 17.17 -14.54 -3.76
CA MET A 261 17.92 -15.50 -2.96
C MET A 261 17.40 -16.93 -3.08
N THR A 262 16.08 -17.09 -3.24
CA THR A 262 15.44 -18.41 -3.44
C THR A 262 15.56 -18.85 -4.91
N ALA A 263 15.38 -17.93 -5.87
CA ALA A 263 15.49 -18.22 -7.29
C ALA A 263 16.88 -18.77 -7.67
N GLU A 264 17.96 -18.21 -7.10
CA GLU A 264 19.34 -18.65 -7.30
C GLU A 264 19.59 -20.11 -6.87
N ARG A 265 18.76 -20.65 -5.98
CA ARG A 265 18.87 -22.01 -5.45
C ARG A 265 17.86 -22.98 -6.06
N LEU A 266 16.87 -22.46 -6.79
CA LEU A 266 15.82 -23.28 -7.39
C LEU A 266 16.30 -23.83 -8.73
N MET A 267 16.35 -25.16 -8.84
CA MET A 267 16.82 -25.86 -10.05
C MET A 267 15.68 -26.10 -11.08
N LEU A 268 14.48 -25.64 -10.81
CA LEU A 268 13.34 -25.75 -11.73
C LEU A 268 13.30 -24.54 -12.68
N PRO A 269 12.92 -24.74 -13.95
CA PRO A 269 12.60 -23.61 -14.83
C PRO A 269 11.52 -22.73 -14.22
N CYS A 270 11.79 -21.45 -14.06
CA CYS A 270 10.83 -20.50 -13.49
C CYS A 270 11.01 -19.11 -14.08
N GLN A 271 9.92 -18.36 -14.10
CA GLN A 271 9.94 -16.93 -14.37
C GLN A 271 10.13 -16.18 -13.04
N VAL A 272 10.83 -15.07 -13.10
CA VAL A 272 11.12 -14.23 -11.90
C VAL A 272 10.64 -12.82 -12.16
N GLN A 273 9.79 -12.31 -11.27
CA GLN A 273 9.31 -10.93 -11.34
C GLN A 273 10.47 -9.95 -11.19
N GLU A 274 10.57 -8.98 -12.09
CA GLU A 274 11.49 -7.85 -11.99
C GLU A 274 10.84 -6.65 -11.30
N LYS A 275 11.68 -5.76 -10.71
CA LYS A 275 11.17 -4.56 -10.03
C LYS A 275 10.46 -3.59 -10.98
N GLN A 276 10.97 -3.47 -12.19
CA GLN A 276 10.44 -2.57 -13.20
C GLN A 276 10.03 -3.42 -14.40
N MET A 277 8.75 -3.59 -14.57
CA MET A 277 8.14 -4.26 -15.72
C MET A 277 7.12 -3.30 -16.32
N ASP A 278 7.28 -3.01 -17.59
CA ASP A 278 6.25 -2.31 -18.36
C ASP A 278 5.05 -3.22 -18.62
N GLU A 279 4.02 -2.70 -19.26
CA GLU A 279 2.79 -3.43 -19.52
C GLU A 279 3.02 -4.65 -20.43
N ALA A 280 3.88 -4.51 -21.43
CA ALA A 280 4.21 -5.59 -22.35
C ALA A 280 4.94 -6.73 -21.63
N ALA A 281 5.93 -6.41 -20.77
CA ALA A 281 6.64 -7.40 -19.97
C ALA A 281 5.70 -8.12 -18.97
N ARG A 282 4.74 -7.40 -18.39
CA ARG A 282 3.72 -8.01 -17.51
C ARG A 282 2.79 -8.95 -18.28
N ALA A 283 2.36 -8.55 -19.48
CA ALA A 283 1.53 -9.38 -20.34
C ALA A 283 2.28 -10.67 -20.73
N ALA A 284 3.53 -10.57 -21.18
CA ALA A 284 4.37 -11.71 -21.54
C ALA A 284 4.62 -12.66 -20.33
N PHE A 285 4.79 -12.11 -19.13
CA PHE A 285 4.92 -12.91 -17.91
C PHE A 285 3.68 -13.78 -17.63
N LEU A 286 2.51 -13.32 -18.03
CA LEU A 286 1.23 -14.01 -17.81
C LEU A 286 0.83 -14.95 -18.95
N ASP A 287 1.48 -14.89 -20.09
CA ASP A 287 1.09 -15.68 -21.27
C ASP A 287 1.15 -17.18 -21.00
N ALA A 288 2.12 -17.65 -20.22
CA ALA A 288 2.21 -19.07 -19.81
C ALA A 288 0.98 -19.54 -19.00
N TYR A 289 0.33 -18.63 -18.29
CA TYR A 289 -0.87 -18.92 -17.49
C TYR A 289 -2.16 -18.91 -18.32
N ARG A 290 -2.20 -18.16 -19.41
CA ARG A 290 -3.36 -18.03 -20.31
C ARG A 290 -3.51 -19.17 -21.31
N GLN A 291 -2.42 -19.86 -21.59
CA GLN A 291 -2.44 -21.00 -22.52
C GLN A 291 -3.11 -22.20 -21.87
N ASP A 292 -3.91 -22.96 -22.63
CA ASP A 292 -4.48 -24.20 -22.16
C ASP A 292 -3.39 -25.28 -22.02
N GLY A 293 -3.35 -25.94 -20.85
CA GLY A 293 -2.34 -26.95 -20.54
C GLY A 293 -0.94 -26.37 -20.27
N GLY A 294 0.04 -27.24 -20.10
CA GLY A 294 1.42 -26.91 -19.79
C GLY A 294 1.67 -26.55 -18.33
N ASP A 295 2.94 -26.53 -17.96
CA ASP A 295 3.42 -26.21 -16.64
C ASP A 295 4.00 -24.79 -16.61
N ALA A 296 3.76 -24.05 -15.55
CA ALA A 296 4.35 -22.75 -15.33
C ALA A 296 4.67 -22.54 -13.84
N LEU A 297 5.85 -22.02 -13.58
CA LEU A 297 6.29 -21.64 -12.24
C LEU A 297 6.80 -20.22 -12.27
N SER A 298 6.20 -19.34 -11.47
CA SER A 298 6.66 -17.95 -11.42
C SER A 298 6.84 -17.50 -9.97
N LEU A 299 7.93 -16.78 -9.73
CA LEU A 299 8.26 -16.18 -8.44
C LEU A 299 7.90 -14.71 -8.47
N CYS A 300 7.04 -14.29 -7.56
CA CYS A 300 6.46 -12.95 -7.49
C CYS A 300 6.62 -12.33 -6.10
N VAL A 301 6.42 -11.03 -5.98
CA VAL A 301 6.36 -10.34 -4.68
C VAL A 301 4.90 -10.20 -4.25
N LEU A 302 4.64 -10.54 -2.99
CA LEU A 302 3.33 -10.42 -2.37
C LEU A 302 2.93 -8.94 -2.20
N GLY A 303 1.68 -8.59 -2.51
CA GLY A 303 1.23 -7.19 -2.55
C GLY A 303 1.71 -6.41 -3.77
N GLY A 304 2.30 -7.08 -4.77
CA GLY A 304 2.69 -6.48 -6.04
C GLY A 304 1.63 -6.71 -7.12
N VAL A 305 1.91 -6.19 -8.32
CA VAL A 305 0.99 -6.24 -9.48
C VAL A 305 0.48 -7.65 -9.80
N PHE A 306 1.23 -8.70 -9.46
CA PHE A 306 0.85 -10.08 -9.69
C PHE A 306 0.05 -10.70 -8.54
N SER A 307 -0.06 -10.04 -7.39
CA SER A 307 -0.92 -10.47 -6.29
C SER A 307 -2.27 -9.75 -6.21
N GLU A 308 -2.39 -8.55 -6.77
CA GLU A 308 -3.60 -7.72 -6.65
C GLU A 308 -4.23 -7.34 -8.01
N GLY A 309 -3.44 -7.24 -9.07
CA GLY A 309 -3.84 -6.64 -10.35
C GLY A 309 -4.01 -7.60 -11.53
N ILE A 310 -3.99 -8.94 -11.32
CA ILE A 310 -4.13 -9.88 -12.44
C ILE A 310 -5.51 -10.51 -12.43
N ASP A 311 -6.19 -10.45 -13.54
CA ASP A 311 -7.32 -11.30 -13.83
C ASP A 311 -6.84 -12.52 -14.66
N LEU A 312 -6.89 -13.70 -14.02
CA LEU A 312 -6.63 -15.00 -14.66
C LEU A 312 -7.95 -15.77 -14.65
N PRO A 313 -8.81 -15.60 -15.67
CA PRO A 313 -10.10 -16.28 -15.73
C PRO A 313 -9.93 -17.78 -16.01
N GLY A 314 -10.73 -18.60 -15.32
CA GLY A 314 -10.78 -20.07 -15.49
C GLY A 314 -9.62 -20.83 -14.85
N ARG A 315 -9.41 -22.08 -15.24
CA ARG A 315 -8.39 -23.02 -14.75
C ARG A 315 -6.95 -22.59 -15.08
N GLN A 316 -6.57 -21.36 -14.77
CA GLN A 316 -5.24 -20.82 -15.13
C GLN A 316 -4.22 -20.96 -13.99
N LEU A 317 -4.63 -21.48 -12.83
CA LEU A 317 -3.74 -21.63 -11.68
C LEU A 317 -4.07 -22.91 -10.90
N ASP A 318 -3.11 -23.83 -10.80
CA ASP A 318 -3.24 -25.07 -10.03
C ASP A 318 -2.87 -24.86 -8.56
N GLY A 319 -2.12 -23.80 -8.25
CA GLY A 319 -1.85 -23.48 -6.87
C GLY A 319 -0.96 -22.26 -6.64
N VAL A 320 -0.88 -21.89 -5.38
CA VAL A 320 -0.03 -20.81 -4.91
C VAL A 320 0.86 -21.29 -3.77
N VAL A 321 2.05 -20.70 -3.67
CA VAL A 321 2.92 -20.85 -2.51
C VAL A 321 3.12 -19.46 -1.92
N VAL A 322 2.86 -19.27 -0.63
CA VAL A 322 3.08 -18.01 0.06
C VAL A 322 4.20 -18.19 1.07
N VAL A 323 5.30 -17.47 0.85
CA VAL A 323 6.47 -17.45 1.73
C VAL A 323 6.36 -16.29 2.70
N GLY A 324 6.25 -16.58 3.98
CA GLY A 324 6.02 -15.58 5.03
C GLY A 324 4.55 -15.19 5.18
N VAL A 325 4.28 -14.26 6.09
CA VAL A 325 2.94 -13.80 6.47
C VAL A 325 2.62 -12.39 5.94
N GLY A 326 3.30 -11.98 4.87
CA GLY A 326 2.96 -10.75 4.14
C GLY A 326 3.19 -9.43 4.88
N LEU A 327 3.83 -9.42 6.04
CA LEU A 327 4.01 -8.19 6.82
C LEU A 327 4.62 -7.06 5.98
N PRO A 328 4.09 -5.83 6.06
CA PRO A 328 4.72 -4.65 5.49
C PRO A 328 6.19 -4.51 5.94
N GLN A 329 6.98 -3.85 5.12
CA GLN A 329 8.37 -3.54 5.50
C GLN A 329 8.36 -2.53 6.65
N VAL A 330 9.21 -2.78 7.65
CA VAL A 330 9.44 -1.82 8.74
C VAL A 330 10.08 -0.55 8.15
N ASN A 331 9.42 0.58 8.35
CA ASN A 331 9.88 1.91 7.97
C ASN A 331 9.24 2.95 8.90
N LEU A 332 9.67 4.20 8.79
CA LEU A 332 9.18 5.29 9.64
C LEU A 332 7.65 5.43 9.61
N TYR A 333 7.04 5.40 8.44
CA TYR A 333 5.58 5.55 8.27
C TYR A 333 4.81 4.43 8.98
N GLN A 334 5.30 3.20 8.83
CA GLN A 334 4.68 2.02 9.43
C GLN A 334 4.80 2.01 10.96
N GLU A 335 5.96 2.46 11.50
CA GLU A 335 6.15 2.59 12.94
C GLU A 335 5.30 3.71 13.55
N VAL A 336 5.13 4.81 12.85
CA VAL A 336 4.24 5.89 13.27
C VAL A 336 2.78 5.44 13.27
N LEU A 337 2.33 4.68 12.26
CA LEU A 337 1.00 4.05 12.26
C LEU A 337 0.86 3.05 13.40
N ARG A 338 1.86 2.22 13.65
CA ARG A 338 1.84 1.28 14.78
C ARG A 338 1.64 2.00 16.10
N ALA A 339 2.39 3.08 16.33
CA ALA A 339 2.25 3.87 17.55
C ALA A 339 0.88 4.57 17.66
N HIS A 340 0.33 5.02 16.52
CA HIS A 340 -1.02 5.59 16.48
C HIS A 340 -2.08 4.54 16.84
N PHE A 341 -2.08 3.37 16.20
CA PHE A 341 -3.05 2.31 16.47
C PHE A 341 -2.89 1.70 17.88
N GLU A 342 -1.67 1.64 18.42
CA GLU A 342 -1.48 1.24 19.82
C GLU A 342 -2.25 2.16 20.77
N ARG A 343 -2.17 3.48 20.55
CA ARG A 343 -2.84 4.47 21.37
C ARG A 343 -4.35 4.50 21.16
N THR A 344 -4.84 4.32 19.93
CA THR A 344 -6.26 4.51 19.57
C THR A 344 -7.08 3.24 19.59
N LEU A 345 -6.46 2.10 19.25
CA LEU A 345 -7.14 0.81 19.10
C LEU A 345 -6.58 -0.29 20.04
N GLY A 346 -5.49 0.00 20.78
CA GLY A 346 -4.92 -0.89 21.79
C GLY A 346 -4.06 -2.04 21.25
N ASP A 347 -3.87 -2.17 19.94
CA ASP A 347 -2.98 -3.17 19.32
C ASP A 347 -2.36 -2.63 18.02
N GLY A 348 -1.27 -1.89 18.18
CA GLY A 348 -0.58 -1.29 17.04
C GLY A 348 0.00 -2.31 16.06
N PHE A 349 0.49 -3.44 16.56
CA PHE A 349 1.07 -4.45 15.68
C PHE A 349 0.02 -5.19 14.85
N LEU A 350 -1.13 -5.46 15.42
CA LEU A 350 -2.25 -6.04 14.70
C LEU A 350 -2.65 -5.17 13.50
N TYR A 351 -2.95 -3.90 13.77
CA TYR A 351 -3.52 -3.01 12.75
C TYR A 351 -2.49 -2.51 11.72
N ALA A 352 -1.25 -2.26 12.14
CA ALA A 352 -0.22 -1.78 11.22
C ALA A 352 0.47 -2.89 10.42
N TYR A 353 0.56 -4.11 10.94
CA TYR A 353 1.38 -5.16 10.34
C TYR A 353 0.59 -6.44 10.02
N MET A 354 -0.10 -7.01 11.01
CA MET A 354 -0.68 -8.34 10.83
C MET A 354 -1.88 -8.32 9.88
N LEU A 355 -2.82 -7.40 10.06
CA LEU A 355 -4.00 -7.30 9.21
C LEU A 355 -3.64 -7.06 7.75
N PRO A 356 -2.86 -6.00 7.38
CA PRO A 356 -2.51 -5.79 5.98
C PRO A 356 -1.66 -6.94 5.42
N GLY A 357 -0.83 -7.59 6.24
CA GLY A 357 -0.09 -8.78 5.83
C GLY A 357 -0.98 -9.95 5.48
N MET A 358 -1.91 -10.30 6.36
CA MET A 358 -2.83 -11.43 6.16
C MET A 358 -3.84 -11.17 5.05
N GLN A 359 -4.25 -9.92 4.82
CA GLN A 359 -5.08 -9.56 3.67
C GLN A 359 -4.37 -9.91 2.35
N LYS A 360 -3.09 -9.58 2.20
CA LYS A 360 -2.29 -9.96 1.01
C LYS A 360 -2.19 -11.48 0.86
N VAL A 361 -2.01 -12.21 1.95
CA VAL A 361 -1.99 -13.69 1.93
C VAL A 361 -3.34 -14.23 1.47
N THR A 362 -4.44 -13.71 2.02
CA THR A 362 -5.80 -14.13 1.65
C THR A 362 -6.11 -13.83 0.19
N GLN A 363 -5.71 -12.66 -0.31
CA GLN A 363 -5.84 -12.32 -1.73
C GLN A 363 -5.03 -13.25 -2.65
N ALA A 364 -3.79 -13.58 -2.28
CA ALA A 364 -2.96 -14.49 -3.05
C ALA A 364 -3.55 -15.90 -3.12
N VAL A 365 -4.05 -16.42 -2.00
CA VAL A 365 -4.72 -17.74 -1.93
C VAL A 365 -6.05 -17.73 -2.65
N GLY A 366 -6.83 -16.65 -2.55
CA GLY A 366 -8.14 -16.49 -3.22
C GLY A 366 -8.07 -16.51 -4.74
N ARG A 367 -6.87 -16.44 -5.34
CA ARG A 367 -6.68 -16.55 -6.80
C ARG A 367 -6.79 -17.97 -7.33
N VAL A 368 -6.68 -18.97 -6.46
CA VAL A 368 -6.67 -20.38 -6.85
C VAL A 368 -8.06 -20.86 -7.27
N ILE A 369 -9.10 -20.38 -6.60
CA ILE A 369 -10.49 -20.78 -6.87
C ILE A 369 -11.26 -19.56 -7.35
N ARG A 370 -11.73 -19.58 -8.59
CA ARG A 370 -12.51 -18.53 -9.26
C ARG A 370 -13.89 -18.97 -9.72
N THR A 371 -14.01 -20.26 -9.99
CA THR A 371 -15.26 -20.89 -10.45
C THR A 371 -15.63 -22.08 -9.54
N GLU A 372 -16.86 -22.52 -9.63
CA GLU A 372 -17.35 -23.66 -8.85
C GLU A 372 -16.62 -24.98 -9.17
N THR A 373 -15.99 -25.07 -10.32
CA THR A 373 -15.26 -26.27 -10.78
C THR A 373 -13.76 -26.22 -10.55
N ASP A 374 -13.23 -25.06 -10.14
CA ASP A 374 -11.80 -24.93 -9.89
C ASP A 374 -11.39 -25.74 -8.66
N THR A 375 -10.22 -26.35 -8.76
CA THR A 375 -9.58 -27.04 -7.63
C THR A 375 -8.11 -26.71 -7.60
N GLY A 376 -7.55 -26.51 -6.41
CA GLY A 376 -6.14 -26.20 -6.32
C GLY A 376 -5.53 -26.31 -4.94
N VAL A 377 -4.26 -25.94 -4.84
CA VAL A 377 -3.45 -26.07 -3.62
C VAL A 377 -2.90 -24.72 -3.21
N ALA A 378 -2.96 -24.42 -1.92
CA ALA A 378 -2.22 -23.30 -1.32
C ALA A 378 -1.20 -23.85 -0.31
N LEU A 379 0.08 -23.49 -0.49
CA LEU A 379 1.14 -23.86 0.43
C LEU A 379 1.62 -22.64 1.19
N LEU A 380 1.42 -22.63 2.51
CA LEU A 380 1.79 -21.52 3.40
C LEU A 380 3.10 -21.87 4.12
N LEU A 381 4.17 -21.16 3.81
CA LEU A 381 5.52 -21.42 4.33
C LEU A 381 5.91 -20.37 5.38
N ASP A 382 5.44 -20.58 6.60
CA ASP A 382 5.85 -19.79 7.79
C ASP A 382 5.34 -20.47 9.07
N ASP A 383 6.14 -20.45 10.14
CA ASP A 383 5.77 -21.00 11.45
C ASP A 383 4.66 -20.16 12.14
N ARG A 384 4.56 -18.87 11.84
CA ARG A 384 3.58 -17.96 12.44
C ARG A 384 2.13 -18.31 12.09
N TYR A 385 1.87 -19.01 11.00
CA TYR A 385 0.53 -19.50 10.67
C TYR A 385 -0.03 -20.47 11.74
N SER A 386 0.84 -21.06 12.57
CA SER A 386 0.43 -21.89 13.71
C SER A 386 -0.01 -21.09 14.93
N TYR A 387 0.33 -19.80 15.01
CA TYR A 387 0.03 -18.97 16.18
C TYR A 387 -1.44 -18.56 16.20
N PRO A 388 -2.11 -18.61 17.37
CA PRO A 388 -3.53 -18.23 17.47
C PRO A 388 -3.81 -16.82 16.91
N ALA A 389 -2.89 -15.86 17.11
CA ALA A 389 -3.03 -14.50 16.62
C ALA A 389 -3.11 -14.40 15.08
N TYR A 390 -2.41 -15.26 14.34
CA TYR A 390 -2.49 -15.31 12.87
C TYR A 390 -3.66 -16.19 12.40
N ARG A 391 -3.96 -17.27 13.11
CA ARG A 391 -5.09 -18.15 12.76
C ARG A 391 -6.43 -17.43 12.77
N ARG A 392 -6.66 -16.56 13.75
CA ARG A 392 -7.90 -15.76 13.81
C ARG A 392 -8.08 -14.79 12.64
N LEU A 393 -6.99 -14.47 11.90
CA LEU A 393 -7.00 -13.62 10.72
C LEU A 393 -7.20 -14.40 9.42
N MET A 394 -7.26 -15.71 9.45
CA MET A 394 -7.56 -16.54 8.31
C MET A 394 -9.07 -16.60 8.09
N PRO A 395 -9.55 -16.64 6.83
CA PRO A 395 -10.95 -16.85 6.54
C PRO A 395 -11.49 -18.12 7.21
N GLU A 396 -12.69 -18.08 7.76
CA GLU A 396 -13.29 -19.17 8.53
C GLU A 396 -13.45 -20.49 7.74
N HIS A 397 -13.63 -20.37 6.42
CA HIS A 397 -13.78 -21.53 5.53
C HIS A 397 -12.44 -22.22 5.20
N TRP A 398 -11.30 -21.67 5.60
CA TRP A 398 -10.01 -22.30 5.35
C TRP A 398 -9.78 -23.51 6.24
N ARG A 399 -9.53 -24.66 5.62
CA ARG A 399 -9.13 -25.90 6.31
C ARG A 399 -7.64 -26.10 6.14
N VAL A 400 -6.86 -25.56 7.08
CA VAL A 400 -5.40 -25.62 7.03
C VAL A 400 -4.90 -26.90 7.68
N THR A 401 -4.18 -27.72 6.89
CA THR A 401 -3.50 -28.94 7.35
C THR A 401 -2.00 -28.70 7.53
N ARG A 402 -1.34 -29.53 8.32
CA ARG A 402 0.13 -29.50 8.51
C ARG A 402 0.82 -30.55 7.65
#